data_2c2f05569d2fa38492f2e36cb41d0ca5
#
_entry.id   2c2f05569d2fa38492f2e36cb41d0ca5
#
_cell.length_a   1.000
_cell.length_b   1.000
_cell.length_c   1.000
_cell.angle_alpha   90.00
_cell.angle_beta   90.00
_cell.angle_gamma   90.00
#
_symmetry.space_group_name_H-M   'P 1'
#
loop_
_entity.id
_entity.type
_entity.pdbx_description
1 polymer ?
#
loop_
_entity_poly.entity_id
_entity_poly.type
_entity_poly.pdbx_seq_one_letter_code
_entity_poly.pdbx_strand_id
1 'polypeptide(L)'
;MIKLDHLMYAVPDLELGMQQIHELTGIKPVMGGSHPGVGTRNALLSFSADQYLEIIAPDPEQDLAGTTGELLARNPNSGLRAWAVASDDLAAIRDMATQQSVTAREIVDMARTTPDGMALAWKLLF
;
A
#
# COMPACT_ATOMS: atom_id res chain seq x y z
N MET A 1 13.65 -10.97 11.27
CA MET A 1 14.52 -10.33 10.23
C MET A 1 13.75 -9.20 9.58
N ILE A 2 14.38 -8.08 9.34
CA ILE A 2 13.77 -6.94 8.63
C ILE A 2 14.17 -7.03 7.17
N LYS A 3 13.20 -6.97 6.26
CA LYS A 3 13.45 -6.96 4.82
C LYS A 3 12.50 -5.99 4.11
N LEU A 4 12.91 -5.45 2.96
CA LEU A 4 12.01 -4.68 2.13
C LEU A 4 10.84 -5.56 1.69
N ASP A 5 9.62 -5.07 1.89
CA ASP A 5 8.39 -5.75 1.50
C ASP A 5 7.85 -5.17 0.17
N HIS A 6 7.57 -3.89 0.15
CA HIS A 6 7.08 -3.24 -1.07
C HIS A 6 7.41 -1.75 -1.14
N LEU A 7 7.28 -1.22 -2.34
CA LEU A 7 7.27 0.21 -2.62
C LEU A 7 5.84 0.63 -2.96
N MET A 8 5.42 1.80 -2.47
CA MET A 8 4.09 2.36 -2.75
C MET A 8 4.19 3.46 -3.81
N TYR A 9 3.53 3.24 -4.94
CA TYR A 9 3.42 4.18 -6.04
C TYR A 9 1.98 4.67 -6.15
N ALA A 10 1.75 5.91 -5.76
CA ALA A 10 0.42 6.50 -5.77
C ALA A 10 0.07 7.04 -7.16
N VAL A 11 -1.17 6.82 -7.57
CA VAL A 11 -1.75 7.31 -8.82
C VAL A 11 -3.16 7.85 -8.56
N PRO A 12 -3.61 8.86 -9.32
CA PRO A 12 -4.97 9.38 -9.16
C PRO A 12 -6.06 8.45 -9.70
N ASP A 13 -5.73 7.61 -10.67
CA ASP A 13 -6.60 6.63 -11.31
C ASP A 13 -5.84 5.31 -11.45
N LEU A 14 -6.43 4.23 -10.91
CA LEU A 14 -5.73 2.94 -10.81
C LEU A 14 -5.51 2.32 -12.20
N GLU A 15 -6.50 2.33 -13.06
CA GLU A 15 -6.43 1.72 -14.39
C GLU A 15 -5.39 2.42 -15.27
N LEU A 16 -5.37 3.76 -15.25
CA LEU A 16 -4.36 4.54 -15.96
C LEU A 16 -2.96 4.31 -15.38
N GLY A 17 -2.84 4.24 -14.05
CA GLY A 17 -1.57 3.93 -13.38
C GLY A 17 -1.04 2.54 -13.72
N MET A 18 -1.90 1.54 -13.76
CA MET A 18 -1.55 0.18 -14.19
C MET A 18 -1.05 0.16 -15.64
N GLN A 19 -1.72 0.90 -16.53
CA GLN A 19 -1.31 1.01 -17.93
C GLN A 19 0.08 1.66 -18.05
N GLN A 20 0.30 2.78 -17.37
CA GLN A 20 1.59 3.48 -17.38
C GLN A 20 2.74 2.60 -16.89
N ILE A 21 2.54 1.88 -15.79
CA ILE A 21 3.55 0.96 -15.25
C ILE A 21 3.79 -0.21 -16.22
N HIS A 22 2.76 -0.73 -16.86
CA HIS A 22 2.90 -1.76 -17.89
C HIS A 22 3.74 -1.27 -19.08
N GLU A 23 3.48 -0.07 -19.57
CA GLU A 23 4.23 0.55 -20.67
C GLU A 23 5.71 0.78 -20.32
N LEU A 24 5.99 1.20 -19.07
CA LEU A 24 7.35 1.46 -18.61
C LEU A 24 8.16 0.19 -18.35
N THR A 25 7.53 -0.88 -17.88
CA THR A 25 8.22 -2.09 -17.39
C THR A 25 8.08 -3.29 -18.33
N GLY A 26 7.09 -3.28 -19.22
CA GLY A 26 6.70 -4.45 -20.00
C GLY A 26 5.94 -5.52 -19.20
N ILE A 27 5.69 -5.28 -17.91
CA ILE A 27 5.01 -6.23 -17.02
C ILE A 27 3.63 -5.67 -16.66
N LYS A 28 2.60 -6.47 -16.88
CA LYS A 28 1.22 -6.09 -16.56
C LYS A 28 0.96 -6.24 -15.07
N PRO A 29 0.64 -5.14 -14.33
CA PRO A 29 0.21 -5.25 -12.95
C PRO A 29 -1.08 -6.06 -12.79
N VAL A 30 -1.26 -6.68 -11.64
CA VAL A 30 -2.43 -7.49 -11.30
C VAL A 30 -3.28 -6.75 -10.27
N MET A 31 -4.59 -6.74 -10.48
CA MET A 31 -5.52 -6.14 -9.53
C MET A 31 -5.38 -6.78 -8.14
N GLY A 32 -5.22 -5.97 -7.11
CA GLY A 32 -5.13 -6.41 -5.72
C GLY A 32 -6.49 -6.40 -5.04
N GLY A 33 -7.07 -5.24 -4.86
CA GLY A 33 -8.39 -5.05 -4.25
C GLY A 33 -8.54 -3.74 -3.49
N SER A 34 -9.72 -3.57 -2.90
CA SER A 34 -10.06 -2.44 -2.04
C SER A 34 -9.54 -2.65 -0.62
N HIS A 35 -9.21 -1.53 0.04
CA HIS A 35 -8.89 -1.46 1.47
C HIS A 35 -10.10 -0.85 2.20
N PRO A 36 -10.98 -1.65 2.80
CA PRO A 36 -12.21 -1.15 3.43
C PRO A 36 -11.93 -0.12 4.51
N GLY A 37 -12.64 1.02 4.46
CA GLY A 37 -12.50 2.10 5.43
C GLY A 37 -11.24 2.97 5.27
N VAL A 38 -10.36 2.65 4.33
CA VAL A 38 -9.14 3.43 4.04
C VAL A 38 -9.34 4.33 2.81
N GLY A 39 -10.38 4.08 2.02
CA GLY A 39 -10.69 4.85 0.82
C GLY A 39 -9.73 4.61 -0.33
N THR A 40 -9.00 3.49 -0.32
CA THR A 40 -8.01 3.16 -1.35
C THR A 40 -8.25 1.77 -1.92
N ARG A 41 -7.74 1.57 -3.14
CA ARG A 41 -7.62 0.28 -3.81
C ARG A 41 -6.26 0.17 -4.47
N ASN A 42 -5.81 -1.03 -4.80
CA ASN A 42 -4.48 -1.24 -5.33
C ASN A 42 -4.41 -2.26 -6.47
N ALA A 43 -3.27 -2.22 -7.15
CA ALA A 43 -2.77 -3.25 -8.04
C ALA A 43 -1.32 -3.56 -7.68
N LEU A 44 -0.84 -4.74 -8.03
CA LEU A 44 0.47 -5.24 -7.61
C LEU A 44 1.30 -5.64 -8.83
N LEU A 45 2.60 -5.32 -8.77
CA LEU A 45 3.60 -5.80 -9.70
C LEU A 45 4.73 -6.45 -8.91
N SER A 46 4.91 -7.76 -9.08
CA SER A 46 5.92 -8.53 -8.35
C SER A 46 7.33 -8.23 -8.87
N PHE A 47 8.28 -8.00 -7.95
CA PHE A 47 9.71 -7.98 -8.23
C PHE A 47 10.35 -9.34 -8.00
N SER A 48 9.85 -10.07 -6.99
CA SER A 48 10.32 -11.39 -6.59
C SER A 48 9.18 -12.16 -5.91
N ALA A 49 9.47 -13.28 -5.28
CA ALA A 49 8.47 -14.08 -4.57
C ALA A 49 7.77 -13.32 -3.42
N ASP A 50 8.47 -12.35 -2.81
CA ASP A 50 8.03 -11.69 -1.58
C ASP A 50 8.26 -10.17 -1.56
N GLN A 51 8.53 -9.57 -2.73
CA GLN A 51 8.71 -8.12 -2.89
C GLN A 51 7.92 -7.62 -4.09
N TYR A 52 7.27 -6.47 -3.97
CA TYR A 52 6.42 -5.94 -5.02
C TYR A 52 6.34 -4.41 -5.05
N LEU A 53 5.84 -3.90 -6.16
CA LEU A 53 5.34 -2.54 -6.27
C LEU A 53 3.84 -2.56 -6.01
N GLU A 54 3.39 -1.78 -5.04
CA GLU A 54 1.98 -1.47 -4.84
C GLU A 54 1.63 -0.20 -5.62
N ILE A 55 0.74 -0.31 -6.58
CA ILE A 55 0.13 0.83 -7.26
C ILE A 55 -1.16 1.12 -6.49
N ILE A 56 -1.22 2.27 -5.82
CA ILE A 56 -2.34 2.63 -4.94
C ILE A 56 -3.06 3.87 -5.46
N ALA A 57 -4.37 3.82 -5.42
CA ALA A 57 -5.24 4.91 -5.88
C ALA A 57 -6.42 5.12 -4.93
N PRO A 58 -7.10 6.28 -5.00
CA PRO A 58 -8.42 6.44 -4.38
C PRO A 58 -9.39 5.36 -4.91
N ASP A 59 -10.23 4.86 -4.02
CA ASP A 59 -11.26 3.89 -4.37
C ASP A 59 -12.60 4.62 -4.61
N PRO A 60 -13.09 4.70 -5.86
CA PRO A 60 -14.31 5.41 -6.18
C PRO A 60 -15.59 4.77 -5.59
N GLU A 61 -15.50 3.54 -5.12
CA GLU A 61 -16.61 2.81 -4.50
C GLU A 61 -16.74 3.09 -2.99
N GLN A 62 -15.82 3.87 -2.41
CA GLN A 62 -15.82 4.22 -0.98
C GLN A 62 -16.05 5.71 -0.76
N ASP A 63 -16.60 6.06 0.41
CA ASP A 63 -16.57 7.45 0.89
C ASP A 63 -15.12 7.79 1.26
N LEU A 64 -14.55 8.79 0.60
CA LEU A 64 -13.17 9.20 0.80
C LEU A 64 -12.97 10.17 1.96
N ALA A 65 -14.05 10.75 2.51
CA ALA A 65 -13.95 11.79 3.53
C ALA A 65 -13.14 11.32 4.77
N GLY A 66 -12.09 12.05 5.11
CA GLY A 66 -11.23 11.75 6.27
C GLY A 66 -10.31 10.52 6.10
N THR A 67 -10.22 9.95 4.90
CA THR A 67 -9.44 8.73 4.64
C THR A 67 -8.11 9.02 3.93
N THR A 68 -7.25 8.01 3.84
CA THR A 68 -6.05 8.05 3.00
C THR A 68 -6.41 8.26 1.53
N GLY A 69 -7.53 7.68 1.06
CA GLY A 69 -8.03 7.89 -0.30
C GLY A 69 -8.29 9.36 -0.61
N GLU A 70 -8.81 10.14 0.34
CA GLU A 70 -8.98 11.58 0.18
C GLU A 70 -7.63 12.30 0.00
N LEU A 71 -6.61 11.92 0.79
CA LEU A 71 -5.27 12.50 0.67
C LEU A 71 -4.65 12.21 -0.71
N LEU A 72 -4.83 11.00 -1.22
CA LEU A 72 -4.35 10.64 -2.56
C LEU A 72 -5.13 11.40 -3.65
N ALA A 73 -6.45 11.54 -3.51
CA ALA A 73 -7.29 12.26 -4.46
C ALA A 73 -6.94 13.75 -4.58
N ARG A 74 -6.44 14.36 -3.51
CA ARG A 74 -5.97 15.76 -3.51
C ARG A 74 -4.65 15.97 -4.24
N ASN A 75 -3.87 14.91 -4.47
CA ASN A 75 -2.59 14.99 -5.17
C ASN A 75 -2.69 14.28 -6.54
N PRO A 76 -2.87 15.05 -7.63
CA PRO A 76 -3.06 14.47 -8.97
C PRO A 76 -1.77 13.91 -9.58
N ASN A 77 -0.60 14.11 -8.94
CA ASN A 77 0.68 13.68 -9.46
C ASN A 77 0.95 12.22 -9.07
N SER A 78 1.25 11.38 -10.03
CA SER A 78 1.75 10.02 -9.80
C SER A 78 3.17 10.04 -9.27
N GLY A 79 3.52 9.07 -8.43
CA GLY A 79 4.89 8.91 -7.93
C GLY A 79 5.02 8.01 -6.72
N LEU A 80 6.27 7.68 -6.38
CA LEU A 80 6.60 6.97 -5.16
C LEU A 80 6.24 7.83 -3.95
N ARG A 81 5.57 7.25 -2.95
CA ARG A 81 5.14 7.93 -1.73
C ARG A 81 5.73 7.33 -0.48
N ALA A 82 5.91 6.01 -0.47
CA ALA A 82 6.37 5.30 0.71
C ALA A 82 7.04 3.98 0.31
N TRP A 83 7.63 3.35 1.29
CA TRP A 83 8.15 2.00 1.23
C TRP A 83 7.81 1.29 2.54
N ALA A 84 7.70 -0.01 2.50
CA ALA A 84 7.42 -0.83 3.66
C ALA A 84 8.49 -1.90 3.85
N VAL A 85 8.75 -2.22 5.09
CA VAL A 85 9.58 -3.36 5.49
C VAL A 85 8.74 -4.37 6.25
N ALA A 86 8.98 -5.64 5.99
CA ALA A 86 8.39 -6.73 6.76
C ALA A 86 9.23 -7.05 7.98
N SER A 87 8.56 -7.34 9.08
CA SER A 87 9.16 -7.84 10.32
C SER A 87 8.19 -8.80 11.00
N ASP A 88 8.75 -9.79 11.68
CA ASP A 88 7.98 -10.75 12.47
C ASP A 88 7.54 -10.17 13.83
N ASP A 89 8.12 -9.04 14.26
CA ASP A 89 7.85 -8.40 15.54
C ASP A 89 7.77 -6.87 15.41
N LEU A 90 6.58 -6.36 15.12
CA LEU A 90 6.33 -4.92 15.02
C LEU A 90 6.42 -4.20 16.36
N ALA A 91 6.16 -4.88 17.48
CA ALA A 91 6.29 -4.29 18.80
C ALA A 91 7.75 -3.98 19.12
N ALA A 92 8.66 -4.92 18.84
CA ALA A 92 10.08 -4.69 18.98
C ALA A 92 10.60 -3.56 18.08
N ILE A 93 10.09 -3.45 16.83
CA ILE A 93 10.43 -2.35 15.92
C ILE A 93 9.98 -1.01 16.49
N ARG A 94 8.74 -0.92 17.00
CA ARG A 94 8.23 0.29 17.64
C ARG A 94 9.08 0.71 18.83
N ASP A 95 9.43 -0.23 19.69
CA ASP A 95 10.25 0.03 20.88
C ASP A 95 11.66 0.51 20.49
N MET A 96 12.27 -0.09 19.49
CA MET A 96 13.55 0.33 18.92
C MET A 96 13.47 1.75 18.32
N ALA A 97 12.43 2.06 17.55
CA ALA A 97 12.20 3.39 17.00
C ALA A 97 12.13 4.43 18.13
N THR A 98 11.37 4.14 19.19
CA THR A 98 11.26 5.01 20.38
C THR A 98 12.62 5.25 21.04
N GLN A 99 13.44 4.22 21.21
CA GLN A 99 14.80 4.35 21.75
C GLN A 99 15.71 5.23 20.89
N GLN A 100 15.48 5.26 19.59
CA GLN A 100 16.22 6.11 18.63
C GLN A 100 15.56 7.47 18.41
N SER A 101 14.60 7.86 19.23
CA SER A 101 13.83 9.11 19.09
C SER A 101 13.10 9.25 17.75
N VAL A 102 12.74 8.12 17.14
CA VAL A 102 11.87 8.08 15.96
C VAL A 102 10.43 7.84 16.42
N THR A 103 9.54 8.74 16.03
CA THR A 103 8.12 8.59 16.35
C THR A 103 7.51 7.47 15.54
N ALA A 104 7.01 6.45 16.21
CA ALA A 104 6.18 5.41 15.62
C ALA A 104 4.76 5.52 16.18
N ARG A 105 3.77 5.30 15.32
CA ARG A 105 2.35 5.33 15.69
C ARG A 105 1.90 3.99 16.28
N GLU A 106 0.62 3.89 16.57
CA GLU A 106 0.02 2.62 16.98
C GLU A 106 0.07 1.58 15.85
N ILE A 107 0.19 0.32 16.24
CA ILE A 107 0.07 -0.81 15.31
C ILE A 107 -1.41 -0.94 14.93
N VAL A 108 -1.71 -0.91 13.64
CA VAL A 108 -3.08 -1.00 13.13
C VAL A 108 -3.30 -2.28 12.34
N ASP A 109 -4.50 -2.84 12.48
CA ASP A 109 -4.95 -3.97 11.68
C ASP A 109 -5.42 -3.48 10.30
N MET A 110 -4.99 -4.17 9.26
CA MET A 110 -5.35 -3.91 7.88
C MET A 110 -5.92 -5.17 7.24
N ALA A 111 -6.79 -4.97 6.28
CA ALA A 111 -7.36 -6.06 5.50
C ALA A 111 -7.67 -5.62 4.07
N ARG A 112 -7.75 -6.59 3.16
CA ARG A 112 -8.38 -6.44 1.85
C ARG A 112 -8.94 -7.77 1.38
N THR A 113 -9.82 -7.71 0.40
CA THR A 113 -10.32 -8.88 -0.30
C THR A 113 -9.72 -8.91 -1.70
N THR A 114 -9.20 -10.05 -2.10
CA THR A 114 -8.69 -10.28 -3.47
C THR A 114 -9.86 -10.39 -4.45
N PRO A 115 -9.62 -10.23 -5.78
CA PRO A 115 -10.67 -10.37 -6.78
C PRO A 115 -11.39 -11.72 -6.79
N ASP A 116 -10.73 -12.78 -6.33
CA ASP A 116 -11.30 -14.15 -6.18
C ASP A 116 -11.98 -14.39 -4.82
N GLY A 117 -12.10 -13.32 -3.99
CA GLY A 117 -12.85 -13.37 -2.73
C GLY A 117 -12.05 -13.81 -1.51
N MET A 118 -10.74 -13.99 -1.61
CA MET A 118 -9.89 -14.34 -0.47
C MET A 118 -9.69 -13.13 0.43
N ALA A 119 -9.96 -13.25 1.73
CA ALA A 119 -9.67 -12.23 2.72
C ALA A 119 -8.20 -12.33 3.16
N LEU A 120 -7.49 -11.22 3.06
CA LEU A 120 -6.13 -11.05 3.55
C LEU A 120 -6.14 -10.08 4.73
N ALA A 121 -5.36 -10.37 5.76
CA ALA A 121 -5.21 -9.50 6.92
C ALA A 121 -3.74 -9.41 7.35
N TRP A 122 -3.34 -8.21 7.77
CA TRP A 122 -1.98 -7.95 8.25
C TRP A 122 -1.97 -6.79 9.25
N LYS A 123 -0.82 -6.48 9.80
CA LYS A 123 -0.65 -5.33 10.69
C LYS A 123 0.35 -4.34 10.08
N LEU A 124 0.12 -3.06 10.33
CA LEU A 124 1.02 -1.99 9.94
C LEU A 124 1.47 -1.18 11.15
N LEU A 125 2.69 -0.73 11.10
CA LEU A 125 3.28 0.27 11.99
C LEU A 125 3.77 1.44 11.13
N PHE A 126 3.29 2.65 11.45
CA PHE A 126 3.67 3.90 10.77
C PHE A 126 4.59 4.75 11.63
#